data_3b41fb0a434695f765a8efed8fa8ba2e
#
_entry.id   3b41fb0a434695f765a8efed8fa8ba2e
#
_cell.length_a   1.000
_cell.length_b   1.000
_cell.length_c   1.000
_cell.angle_alpha   90.00
_cell.angle_beta   90.00
_cell.angle_gamma   90.00
#
_symmetry.space_group_name_H-M   'P 1'
#
loop_
_entity.id
_entity.type
_entity.pdbx_description
1 polymer ?
#
loop_
_entity_poly.entity_id
_entity_poly.type
_entity_poly.pdbx_seq_one_letter_code
_entity_poly.pdbx_strand_id
1 'polypeptide(L)'
;MMNAKFYGDLLNDYVKAGSQSLPAEVLEALAHSEIDCIRLRVAENPKTPIDILELLSTDKNADVRIAVGTNNSTPPYITFKLAQDEDPNVRLGLADDINTPIELLEKLSEDENPWVSSRAVETIRIIQSQGSPRSIGRVLCKWAARGFDHPELKYA
;
A
#
# COMPACT_ATOMS: atom_id res chain seq x y z
N MET A 1 15.47 21.27 -23.15
CA MET A 1 14.05 21.71 -23.01
C MET A 1 13.17 20.53 -23.32
N MET A 2 12.43 20.01 -22.33
CA MET A 2 11.39 19.00 -22.56
C MET A 2 10.27 19.65 -23.39
N ASN A 3 9.81 18.94 -24.40
CA ASN A 3 8.89 19.48 -25.39
C ASN A 3 7.42 19.31 -24.90
N ALA A 4 6.48 20.15 -25.38
CA ALA A 4 5.06 20.13 -25.00
C ALA A 4 4.40 18.76 -25.23
N LYS A 5 4.86 17.98 -26.19
CA LYS A 5 4.42 16.60 -26.45
C LYS A 5 4.76 15.68 -25.26
N PHE A 6 5.99 15.78 -24.72
CA PHE A 6 6.41 14.98 -23.55
C PHE A 6 5.50 15.24 -22.33
N TYR A 7 5.16 16.50 -22.05
CA TYR A 7 4.25 16.83 -20.96
C TYR A 7 2.80 16.33 -21.21
N GLY A 8 2.37 16.36 -22.48
CA GLY A 8 1.05 15.84 -22.85
C GLY A 8 0.96 14.32 -22.70
N ASP A 9 1.99 13.59 -23.11
CA ASP A 9 2.08 12.13 -22.97
C ASP A 9 2.16 11.75 -21.48
N LEU A 10 2.99 12.44 -20.69
CA LEU A 10 3.10 12.24 -19.24
C LEU A 10 1.77 12.45 -18.51
N LEU A 11 1.07 13.57 -18.80
CA LEU A 11 -0.22 13.86 -18.18
C LEU A 11 -1.27 12.80 -18.55
N ASN A 12 -1.26 12.35 -19.79
CA ASN A 12 -2.15 11.29 -20.26
C ASN A 12 -1.88 9.96 -19.51
N ASP A 13 -0.62 9.59 -19.32
CA ASP A 13 -0.24 8.37 -18.60
C ASP A 13 -0.57 8.46 -17.10
N TYR A 14 -0.37 9.62 -16.49
CA TYR A 14 -0.76 9.88 -15.10
C TYR A 14 -2.28 9.76 -14.91
N VAL A 15 -3.08 10.36 -15.80
CA VAL A 15 -4.56 10.28 -15.76
C VAL A 15 -5.02 8.83 -16.00
N LYS A 16 -4.44 8.14 -16.96
CA LYS A 16 -4.71 6.72 -17.20
C LYS A 16 -4.44 5.89 -15.97
N ALA A 17 -3.26 5.98 -15.37
CA ALA A 17 -2.87 5.17 -14.21
C ALA A 17 -3.89 5.21 -13.06
N GLY A 18 -4.59 6.34 -12.87
CA GLY A 18 -5.68 6.50 -11.90
C GLY A 18 -7.06 5.97 -12.36
N SER A 19 -7.22 5.57 -13.61
CA SER A 19 -8.52 5.12 -14.13
C SER A 19 -8.85 3.72 -13.63
N GLN A 20 -10.07 3.53 -13.10
CA GLN A 20 -10.57 2.23 -12.64
C GLN A 20 -11.00 1.30 -13.78
N SER A 21 -10.96 1.75 -15.02
CA SER A 21 -11.38 0.97 -16.21
C SER A 21 -10.20 0.44 -17.04
N LEU A 22 -8.95 0.60 -16.55
CA LEU A 22 -7.78 0.15 -17.29
C LEU A 22 -7.63 -1.36 -17.29
N PRO A 23 -7.22 -1.94 -18.46
CA PRO A 23 -6.72 -3.31 -18.51
C PRO A 23 -5.47 -3.51 -17.65
N ALA A 24 -5.28 -4.72 -17.12
CA ALA A 24 -4.13 -5.06 -16.28
C ALA A 24 -2.79 -4.84 -17.01
N GLU A 25 -2.74 -5.16 -18.29
CA GLU A 25 -1.54 -5.01 -19.13
C GLU A 25 -1.07 -3.55 -19.25
N VAL A 26 -2.03 -2.59 -19.20
CA VAL A 26 -1.69 -1.16 -19.21
C VAL A 26 -1.17 -0.72 -17.85
N LEU A 27 -1.75 -1.21 -16.75
CA LEU A 27 -1.25 -0.94 -15.40
C LEU A 27 0.17 -1.51 -15.22
N GLU A 28 0.44 -2.72 -15.74
CA GLU A 28 1.76 -3.33 -15.74
C GLU A 28 2.78 -2.47 -16.50
N ALA A 29 2.45 -2.01 -17.70
CA ALA A 29 3.33 -1.14 -18.47
C ALA A 29 3.63 0.19 -17.74
N LEU A 30 2.63 0.79 -17.09
CA LEU A 30 2.77 2.03 -16.32
C LEU A 30 3.54 1.82 -15.00
N ALA A 31 3.48 0.63 -14.40
CA ALA A 31 4.24 0.27 -13.20
C ALA A 31 5.76 0.25 -13.45
N HIS A 32 6.19 0.06 -14.69
CA HIS A 32 7.60 0.12 -15.09
C HIS A 32 8.06 1.51 -15.56
N SER A 33 7.21 2.55 -15.41
CA SER A 33 7.58 3.92 -15.79
C SER A 33 8.80 4.41 -15.01
N GLU A 34 9.71 5.10 -15.70
CA GLU A 34 10.84 5.80 -15.07
C GLU A 34 10.37 6.92 -14.12
N ILE A 35 9.13 7.38 -14.27
CA ILE A 35 8.56 8.51 -13.57
C ILE A 35 7.79 8.00 -12.35
N ASP A 36 8.27 8.35 -11.17
CA ASP A 36 7.73 7.88 -9.89
C ASP A 36 6.27 8.28 -9.65
N CYS A 37 5.84 9.47 -10.05
CA CYS A 37 4.43 9.86 -9.91
C CYS A 37 3.47 9.00 -10.74
N ILE A 38 3.92 8.40 -11.86
CA ILE A 38 3.10 7.43 -12.62
C ILE A 38 3.02 6.11 -11.85
N ARG A 39 4.15 5.60 -11.35
CA ARG A 39 4.17 4.38 -10.54
C ARG A 39 3.36 4.53 -9.25
N LEU A 40 3.47 5.71 -8.59
CA LEU A 40 2.64 6.08 -7.45
C LEU A 40 1.14 5.97 -7.79
N ARG A 41 0.73 6.54 -8.92
CA ARG A 41 -0.66 6.52 -9.35
C ARG A 41 -1.17 5.12 -9.67
N VAL A 42 -0.30 4.23 -10.19
CA VAL A 42 -0.60 2.80 -10.35
C VAL A 42 -0.78 2.15 -8.97
N ALA A 43 0.10 2.43 -8.00
CA ALA A 43 0.03 1.88 -6.65
C ALA A 43 -1.26 2.31 -5.91
N GLU A 44 -1.74 3.53 -6.13
CA GLU A 44 -3.01 4.04 -5.58
C GLU A 44 -4.26 3.43 -6.23
N ASN A 45 -4.15 2.85 -7.42
CA ASN A 45 -5.30 2.36 -8.15
C ASN A 45 -5.87 1.10 -7.47
N PRO A 46 -7.16 1.09 -7.06
CA PRO A 46 -7.76 -0.07 -6.38
C PRO A 46 -7.95 -1.28 -7.30
N LYS A 47 -7.73 -1.15 -8.60
CA LYS A 47 -7.79 -2.24 -9.59
C LYS A 47 -6.43 -2.80 -9.93
N THR A 48 -5.35 -2.28 -9.35
CA THR A 48 -4.01 -2.79 -9.59
C THR A 48 -3.91 -4.25 -9.16
N PRO A 49 -3.48 -5.14 -10.07
CA PRO A 49 -3.27 -6.55 -9.78
C PRO A 49 -2.22 -6.75 -8.67
N ILE A 50 -2.33 -7.88 -7.98
CA ILE A 50 -1.50 -8.19 -6.81
C ILE A 50 -0.02 -8.32 -7.16
N ASP A 51 0.30 -8.93 -8.29
CA ASP A 51 1.66 -9.07 -8.81
C ASP A 51 2.32 -7.71 -9.08
N ILE A 52 1.55 -6.73 -9.55
CA ILE A 52 2.01 -5.35 -9.73
C ILE A 52 2.18 -4.66 -8.36
N LEU A 53 1.28 -4.86 -7.41
CA LEU A 53 1.44 -4.33 -6.04
C LEU A 53 2.67 -4.95 -5.36
N GLU A 54 2.94 -6.23 -5.59
CA GLU A 54 4.13 -6.90 -5.08
C GLU A 54 5.41 -6.31 -5.69
N LEU A 55 5.45 -6.08 -7.00
CA LEU A 55 6.53 -5.37 -7.68
C LEU A 55 6.76 -3.98 -7.06
N LEU A 56 5.71 -3.17 -6.95
CA LEU A 56 5.80 -1.80 -6.44
C LEU A 56 6.07 -1.73 -4.92
N SER A 57 5.85 -2.83 -4.18
CA SER A 57 6.21 -2.90 -2.75
C SER A 57 7.71 -2.78 -2.48
N THR A 58 8.52 -2.95 -3.51
CA THR A 58 9.99 -2.80 -3.45
C THR A 58 10.49 -1.61 -4.27
N ASP A 59 9.60 -0.67 -4.61
CA ASP A 59 9.97 0.52 -5.37
C ASP A 59 11.01 1.37 -4.63
N LYS A 60 11.93 1.97 -5.38
CA LYS A 60 12.95 2.87 -4.85
C LYS A 60 12.37 4.13 -4.16
N ASN A 61 11.17 4.55 -4.56
CA ASN A 61 10.48 5.70 -4.01
C ASN A 61 9.57 5.27 -2.84
N ALA A 62 9.79 5.87 -1.66
CA ALA A 62 9.02 5.58 -0.45
C ALA A 62 7.52 5.88 -0.61
N ASP A 63 7.15 6.94 -1.34
CA ASP A 63 5.74 7.30 -1.55
C ASP A 63 5.00 6.22 -2.34
N VAL A 64 5.68 5.57 -3.31
CA VAL A 64 5.13 4.43 -4.04
C VAL A 64 4.89 3.25 -3.10
N ARG A 65 5.85 2.94 -2.21
CA ARG A 65 5.70 1.87 -1.23
C ARG A 65 4.59 2.16 -0.20
N ILE A 66 4.45 3.44 0.22
CA ILE A 66 3.33 3.88 1.07
C ILE A 66 1.99 3.63 0.37
N ALA A 67 1.87 4.05 -0.89
CA ALA A 67 0.64 3.86 -1.66
C ALA A 67 0.28 2.38 -1.82
N VAL A 68 1.27 1.50 -2.02
CA VAL A 68 1.04 0.05 -1.98
C VAL A 68 0.51 -0.39 -0.62
N GLY A 69 1.15 0.05 0.47
CA GLY A 69 0.78 -0.36 1.83
C GLY A 69 -0.64 0.05 2.24
N THR A 70 -1.10 1.21 1.76
CA THR A 70 -2.43 1.78 2.03
C THR A 70 -3.49 1.38 1.00
N ASN A 71 -3.12 0.67 -0.07
CA ASN A 71 -4.07 0.21 -1.08
C ASN A 71 -4.91 -0.95 -0.52
N ASN A 72 -6.25 -0.80 -0.54
CA ASN A 72 -7.19 -1.81 -0.04
C ASN A 72 -7.14 -3.16 -0.80
N SER A 73 -6.48 -3.21 -1.96
CA SER A 73 -6.27 -4.43 -2.74
C SER A 73 -4.96 -5.13 -2.39
N THR A 74 -4.12 -4.51 -1.56
CA THR A 74 -2.85 -5.09 -1.13
C THR A 74 -3.06 -6.25 -0.17
N PRO A 75 -2.46 -7.42 -0.44
CA PRO A 75 -2.52 -8.56 0.45
C PRO A 75 -1.83 -8.27 1.80
N PRO A 76 -2.30 -8.89 2.91
CA PRO A 76 -1.71 -8.68 4.23
C PRO A 76 -0.20 -8.92 4.30
N TYR A 77 0.32 -9.94 3.62
CA TYR A 77 1.76 -10.25 3.67
C TYR A 77 2.64 -9.10 3.13
N ILE A 78 2.15 -8.36 2.12
CA ILE A 78 2.85 -7.17 1.61
C ILE A 78 2.81 -6.04 2.65
N THR A 79 1.66 -5.82 3.27
CA THR A 79 1.51 -4.81 4.33
C THR A 79 2.39 -5.13 5.54
N PHE A 80 2.49 -6.42 5.93
CA PHE A 80 3.41 -6.87 6.98
C PHE A 80 4.88 -6.62 6.65
N LYS A 81 5.27 -6.85 5.39
CA LYS A 81 6.63 -6.56 4.91
C LYS A 81 6.92 -5.05 4.98
N LEU A 82 5.99 -4.22 4.51
CA LEU A 82 6.13 -2.76 4.52
C LEU A 82 6.11 -2.17 5.95
N ALA A 83 5.47 -2.83 6.91
CA ALA A 83 5.56 -2.44 8.32
C ALA A 83 6.96 -2.67 8.93
N GLN A 84 7.86 -3.31 8.21
CA GLN A 84 9.26 -3.51 8.56
C GLN A 84 10.20 -2.80 7.55
N ASP A 85 9.66 -1.86 6.77
CA ASP A 85 10.45 -1.08 5.80
C ASP A 85 11.55 -0.30 6.51
N GLU A 86 12.71 -0.18 5.87
CA GLU A 86 13.83 0.59 6.39
C GLU A 86 13.51 2.09 6.54
N ASP A 87 12.64 2.61 5.65
CA ASP A 87 12.21 4.00 5.69
C ASP A 87 11.09 4.21 6.72
N PRO A 88 11.32 5.00 7.79
CA PRO A 88 10.30 5.25 8.79
C PRO A 88 9.06 5.98 8.23
N ASN A 89 9.17 6.66 7.08
CA ASN A 89 8.00 7.29 6.44
C ASN A 89 7.04 6.24 5.88
N VAL A 90 7.54 5.12 5.38
CA VAL A 90 6.70 4.00 4.93
C VAL A 90 5.95 3.40 6.11
N ARG A 91 6.65 3.12 7.22
CA ARG A 91 6.04 2.62 8.46
C ARG A 91 5.03 3.61 9.05
N LEU A 92 5.34 4.93 8.97
CA LEU A 92 4.44 6.01 9.40
C LEU A 92 3.16 6.07 8.55
N GLY A 93 3.28 5.90 7.23
CA GLY A 93 2.12 5.86 6.33
C GLY A 93 1.15 4.73 6.70
N LEU A 94 1.67 3.56 7.05
CA LEU A 94 0.86 2.44 7.55
C LEU A 94 0.26 2.73 8.93
N ALA A 95 1.02 3.38 9.82
CA ALA A 95 0.55 3.75 11.15
C ALA A 95 -0.59 4.79 11.09
N ASP A 96 -0.63 5.62 10.06
CA ASP A 96 -1.67 6.64 9.86
C ASP A 96 -2.95 6.10 9.20
N ASP A 97 -2.88 4.97 8.51
CA ASP A 97 -4.04 4.40 7.81
C ASP A 97 -4.96 3.64 8.76
N ILE A 98 -6.20 4.13 8.90
CA ILE A 98 -7.27 3.48 9.69
C ILE A 98 -7.68 2.10 9.15
N ASN A 99 -7.29 1.77 7.91
CA ASN A 99 -7.54 0.46 7.32
C ASN A 99 -6.46 -0.57 7.67
N THR A 100 -5.34 -0.14 8.23
CA THR A 100 -4.31 -1.03 8.73
C THR A 100 -4.86 -1.93 9.83
N PRO A 101 -4.62 -3.25 9.78
CA PRO A 101 -5.07 -4.18 10.81
C PRO A 101 -4.56 -3.77 12.20
N ILE A 102 -5.41 -3.93 13.23
CA ILE A 102 -5.10 -3.46 14.58
C ILE A 102 -3.85 -4.14 15.15
N GLU A 103 -3.66 -5.43 14.85
CA GLU A 103 -2.50 -6.20 15.30
C GLU A 103 -1.19 -5.67 14.69
N LEU A 104 -1.26 -5.11 13.48
CA LEU A 104 -0.12 -4.46 12.85
C LEU A 104 0.13 -3.08 13.43
N LEU A 105 -0.94 -2.32 13.74
CA LEU A 105 -0.84 -1.05 14.46
C LEU A 105 -0.27 -1.25 15.88
N GLU A 106 -0.66 -2.32 16.58
CA GLU A 106 -0.09 -2.69 17.88
C GLU A 106 1.42 -2.91 17.78
N LYS A 107 1.88 -3.64 16.75
CA LYS A 107 3.32 -3.80 16.47
C LYS A 107 4.00 -2.47 16.15
N LEU A 108 3.39 -1.62 15.33
CA LEU A 108 3.92 -0.28 15.01
C LEU A 108 3.90 0.68 16.20
N SER A 109 3.06 0.44 17.23
CA SER A 109 3.07 1.23 18.46
C SER A 109 4.33 1.02 19.31
N GLU A 110 5.08 -0.05 19.03
CA GLU A 110 6.38 -0.38 19.64
C GLU A 110 7.56 0.00 18.73
N ASP A 111 7.32 0.75 17.63
CA ASP A 111 8.35 1.17 16.69
C ASP A 111 9.43 2.04 17.37
N GLU A 112 10.67 1.83 16.98
CA GLU A 112 11.82 2.61 17.47
C GLU A 112 11.71 4.12 17.14
N ASN A 113 10.99 4.47 16.05
CA ASN A 113 10.76 5.83 15.66
C ASN A 113 9.55 6.41 16.44
N PRO A 114 9.75 7.47 17.27
CA PRO A 114 8.67 8.05 18.09
C PRO A 114 7.47 8.57 17.31
N TRP A 115 7.66 9.00 16.07
CA TRP A 115 6.57 9.47 15.21
C TRP A 115 5.68 8.32 14.74
N VAL A 116 6.30 7.20 14.39
CA VAL A 116 5.58 5.97 13.99
C VAL A 116 4.79 5.43 15.16
N SER A 117 5.45 5.21 16.31
CA SER A 117 4.78 4.65 17.50
C SER A 117 3.65 5.54 18.02
N SER A 118 3.86 6.87 18.09
CA SER A 118 2.81 7.79 18.53
C SER A 118 1.62 7.81 17.58
N ARG A 119 1.86 7.75 16.26
CA ARG A 119 0.80 7.74 15.25
C ARG A 119 0.01 6.44 15.32
N ALA A 120 0.66 5.29 15.46
CA ALA A 120 -0.01 4.00 15.60
C ALA A 120 -0.94 3.97 16.82
N VAL A 121 -0.49 4.47 17.98
CA VAL A 121 -1.30 4.59 19.19
C VAL A 121 -2.54 5.46 18.95
N GLU A 122 -2.39 6.60 18.27
CA GLU A 122 -3.51 7.49 17.98
C GLU A 122 -4.51 6.84 17.02
N THR A 123 -4.04 6.17 15.98
CA THR A 123 -4.89 5.45 15.02
C THR A 123 -5.66 4.32 15.71
N ILE A 124 -5.04 3.57 16.62
CA ILE A 124 -5.73 2.56 17.45
C ILE A 124 -6.86 3.21 18.26
N ARG A 125 -6.63 4.35 18.91
CA ARG A 125 -7.67 5.07 19.66
C ARG A 125 -8.83 5.49 18.78
N ILE A 126 -8.56 6.00 17.58
CA ILE A 126 -9.58 6.38 16.60
C ILE A 126 -10.43 5.17 16.22
N ILE A 127 -9.81 4.04 15.89
CA ILE A 127 -10.51 2.81 15.51
C ILE A 127 -11.40 2.30 16.66
N GLN A 128 -10.87 2.30 17.89
CA GLN A 128 -11.61 1.87 19.09
C GLN A 128 -12.79 2.78 19.39
N SER A 129 -12.66 4.08 19.20
CA SER A 129 -13.75 5.06 19.40
C SER A 129 -14.89 4.89 18.40
N GLN A 130 -14.59 4.37 17.20
CA GLN A 130 -15.59 4.10 16.15
C GLN A 130 -16.25 2.71 16.27
N GLY A 131 -15.91 1.92 17.26
CA GLY A 131 -16.61 0.69 17.64
C GLY A 131 -16.38 -0.54 16.77
N SER A 132 -15.34 -0.56 15.93
CA SER A 132 -15.06 -1.73 15.09
C SER A 132 -13.57 -1.95 14.83
N PRO A 133 -12.86 -2.71 15.69
CA PRO A 133 -11.48 -3.09 15.38
C PRO A 133 -11.46 -4.01 14.14
N ARG A 134 -10.66 -3.65 13.15
CA ARG A 134 -10.36 -4.52 12.00
C ARG A 134 -9.23 -5.46 12.39
N SER A 135 -9.56 -6.68 12.81
CA SER A 135 -8.55 -7.68 13.15
C SER A 135 -7.96 -8.36 11.90
N ILE A 136 -6.69 -8.73 11.95
CA ILE A 136 -6.01 -9.54 10.93
C ILE A 136 -6.81 -10.81 10.63
N GLY A 137 -7.40 -11.44 11.64
CA GLY A 137 -8.23 -12.63 11.44
C GLY A 137 -9.34 -12.42 10.42
N ARG A 138 -10.04 -11.27 10.42
CA ARG A 138 -11.04 -10.95 9.39
C ARG A 138 -10.40 -10.66 8.03
N VAL A 139 -9.26 -10.00 8.03
CA VAL A 139 -8.52 -9.69 6.78
C VAL A 139 -8.02 -10.98 6.17
N LEU A 140 -7.36 -11.85 6.94
CA LEU A 140 -6.87 -13.15 6.48
C LEU A 140 -7.98 -14.05 5.97
N CYS A 141 -9.14 -14.14 6.67
CA CYS A 141 -10.31 -14.89 6.20
C CYS A 141 -10.81 -14.38 4.84
N LYS A 142 -10.81 -13.06 4.63
CA LYS A 142 -11.21 -12.47 3.35
C LYS A 142 -10.27 -12.84 2.21
N TRP A 143 -8.96 -12.92 2.49
CA TRP A 143 -7.94 -13.30 1.50
C TRP A 143 -7.89 -14.81 1.26
N ALA A 144 -7.99 -15.62 2.32
CA ALA A 144 -8.09 -17.08 2.21
C ALA A 144 -9.32 -17.49 1.39
N ALA A 145 -10.46 -16.83 1.57
CA ALA A 145 -11.66 -17.07 0.77
C ALA A 145 -11.48 -16.74 -0.74
N ARG A 146 -10.46 -15.96 -1.10
CA ARG A 146 -10.06 -15.67 -2.49
C ARG A 146 -9.02 -16.63 -3.04
N GLY A 147 -8.63 -17.67 -2.29
CA GLY A 147 -7.70 -18.71 -2.73
C GLY A 147 -6.22 -18.36 -2.58
N PHE A 148 -5.87 -17.32 -1.82
CA PHE A 148 -4.48 -16.98 -1.52
C PHE A 148 -3.97 -17.79 -0.33
N ASP A 149 -3.17 -18.81 -0.61
CA ASP A 149 -2.42 -19.60 0.38
C ASP A 149 -0.93 -19.19 0.33
N HIS A 150 -0.53 -18.23 1.18
CA HIS A 150 0.86 -17.79 1.27
C HIS A 150 1.53 -18.41 2.51
N PRO A 151 2.74 -19.02 2.36
CA PRO A 151 3.39 -19.73 3.44
C PRO A 151 3.69 -18.87 4.69
N GLU A 152 3.91 -17.57 4.52
CA GLU A 152 4.18 -16.64 5.63
C GLU A 152 2.94 -16.37 6.51
N LEU A 153 1.73 -16.63 6.01
CA LEU A 153 0.49 -16.46 6.78
C LEU A 153 0.21 -17.60 7.78
N LYS A 154 1.02 -18.68 7.75
CA LYS A 154 0.85 -19.84 8.64
C LYS A 154 1.43 -19.65 10.03
N TYR A 155 2.17 -18.56 10.26
CA TYR A 155 2.90 -18.29 11.51
C TYR A 155 2.54 -16.96 12.17
N ALA A 156 1.44 -16.32 11.74
CA ALA A 156 0.92 -15.10 12.36
C ALA A 156 -0.16 -15.43 13.39
#